data_f1b0732c98ae6e22688d6c50cd482d2d
#
_entry.id   f1b0732c98ae6e22688d6c50cd482d2d
#
_cell.length_a   1.000
_cell.length_b   1.000
_cell.length_c   1.000
_cell.angle_alpha   90.00
_cell.angle_beta   90.00
_cell.angle_gamma   90.00
#
_symmetry.space_group_name_H-M   'P 1'
#
loop_
_entity.id
_entity.type
_entity.pdbx_description
1 polymer ?
#
loop_
_entity_poly.entity_id
_entity_poly.type
_entity_poly.pdbx_seq_one_letter_code
_entity_poly.pdbx_strand_id
1 'polypeptide(L)'
;YKPYLSYLSTTNNNNNFFPCFPGIQFETLRQHMHLRVRTTIMSCVMRLRNSCAYATHRFFQQRGFSYVHTPIITASDCEGAGEMFQVTTLLDDEDGKKWEKLRKAGKLDARTYKQDFFKKPAFMTVSGQLNVETYACALCDVYTFGPTFRAENSNTSRHLAEFWMIEPEIAFGDLDDNAHLAEDYLKYCIQYCMDNNKDDIEFLNEKAIKREAAKAKAKDEKGRQAMGGMTPQLDNLKRVLAGPFQRMTYTEAIDKLLLDVKDGKVTFDPEEEKKDPLRWGLDLRSEHERYLAEKVYRCPVIVTDYPKEFKAFYMRMNEDGKTVRAMDILAPGIGEIIGGSQREERLDVLEQRIRDQDQDPEMYSWYCDLRRYGTVPHSGFGLGFERLVQYVSGMENIRDVIPFPRFPGS
;
A
#
# COMPACT_ATOMS: atom_id res chain seq x y z
N TYR A 1 22.54 19.81 12.43
CA TYR A 1 21.22 20.40 12.05
C TYR A 1 20.36 20.83 13.27
N LYS A 2 20.94 20.86 14.49
CA LYS A 2 20.27 21.38 15.70
C LYS A 2 20.00 22.90 15.74
N PRO A 3 20.66 23.80 14.99
CA PRO A 3 20.51 25.25 15.21
C PRO A 3 19.22 25.86 14.64
N TYR A 4 18.54 25.22 13.66
CA TYR A 4 17.40 25.87 13.01
C TYR A 4 16.08 25.82 13.80
N LEU A 5 15.92 24.87 14.72
CA LEU A 5 14.70 24.74 15.52
C LEU A 5 14.64 25.77 16.69
N SER A 6 15.79 26.25 17.16
CA SER A 6 15.82 27.27 18.22
C SER A 6 15.48 28.67 17.71
N TYR A 7 15.66 28.96 16.43
CA TYR A 7 15.39 30.29 15.86
C TYR A 7 13.89 30.56 15.65
N LEU A 8 13.06 29.52 15.55
CA LEU A 8 11.62 29.67 15.37
C LEU A 8 10.85 29.82 16.68
N SER A 9 11.52 29.67 17.85
CA SER A 9 10.87 29.76 19.14
C SER A 9 10.96 31.17 19.81
N THR A 10 11.71 32.12 19.24
CA THR A 10 12.07 33.36 19.95
C THR A 10 11.66 34.68 19.28
N THR A 11 11.02 34.69 18.14
CA THR A 11 10.58 35.94 17.52
C THR A 11 9.16 35.89 16.98
N ASN A 12 8.17 36.29 17.77
CA ASN A 12 7.16 37.29 17.40
C ASN A 12 6.06 37.44 18.45
N ASN A 13 5.96 38.64 19.00
CA ASN A 13 4.90 39.10 19.89
C ASN A 13 3.62 39.54 19.14
N ASN A 14 3.28 38.95 17.99
CA ASN A 14 2.04 39.26 17.30
C ASN A 14 1.14 38.01 17.17
N ASN A 15 0.00 38.10 17.79
CA ASN A 15 -1.02 37.12 18.13
C ASN A 15 -1.74 36.38 16.98
N ASN A 16 -1.10 35.94 15.90
CA ASN A 16 -1.79 35.20 14.85
C ASN A 16 -0.94 34.17 14.11
N PHE A 17 0.16 33.70 14.65
CA PHE A 17 0.95 32.62 14.04
C PHE A 17 0.86 31.35 14.87
N PHE A 18 0.74 30.22 14.19
CA PHE A 18 0.76 28.87 14.75
C PHE A 18 1.83 28.79 15.82
N PRO A 19 1.47 28.85 17.10
CA PRO A 19 2.44 28.67 18.15
C PRO A 19 2.86 27.19 18.14
N CYS A 20 4.08 26.89 18.57
CA CYS A 20 4.47 25.56 19.01
C CYS A 20 3.65 25.16 20.25
N PHE A 21 2.33 25.05 20.11
CA PHE A 21 1.48 24.67 21.21
C PHE A 21 1.63 23.19 21.52
N PRO A 22 2.00 22.82 22.74
CA PRO A 22 1.80 21.48 23.22
C PRO A 22 0.30 21.18 23.17
N GLY A 23 -0.11 20.20 22.36
CA GLY A 23 -1.49 19.71 22.36
C GLY A 23 -2.34 19.94 21.10
N ILE A 24 -1.78 20.46 19.99
CA ILE A 24 -2.53 20.55 18.74
C ILE A 24 -2.95 19.15 18.28
N GLN A 25 -4.24 18.96 18.02
CA GLN A 25 -4.78 17.70 17.50
C GLN A 25 -4.40 17.49 16.03
N PHE A 26 -4.26 16.23 15.62
CA PHE A 26 -3.91 15.88 14.24
C PHE A 26 -4.97 16.38 13.23
N GLU A 27 -6.24 16.41 13.61
CA GLU A 27 -7.35 16.94 12.82
C GLU A 27 -7.11 18.41 12.44
N THR A 28 -6.68 19.23 13.38
CA THR A 28 -6.33 20.63 13.15
C THR A 28 -5.10 20.76 12.25
N LEU A 29 -4.09 19.90 12.43
CA LEU A 29 -2.90 19.89 11.57
C LEU A 29 -3.24 19.51 10.12
N ARG A 30 -4.24 18.63 9.90
CA ARG A 30 -4.70 18.27 8.57
C ARG A 30 -5.42 19.41 7.85
N GLN A 31 -6.02 20.35 8.56
CA GLN A 31 -6.60 21.56 7.98
C GLN A 31 -5.54 22.58 7.52
N HIS A 32 -4.32 22.47 8.02
CA HIS A 32 -3.22 23.40 7.75
C HIS A 32 -1.97 22.69 7.21
N MET A 33 -2.14 21.93 6.12
CA MET A 33 -1.12 21.03 5.55
C MET A 33 0.21 21.73 5.25
N HIS A 34 0.16 22.99 4.74
CA HIS A 34 1.33 23.79 4.40
C HIS A 34 2.14 24.26 5.61
N LEU A 35 1.57 24.20 6.82
CA LEU A 35 2.23 24.61 8.06
C LEU A 35 2.58 23.43 8.98
N ARG A 36 1.88 22.29 8.86
CA ARG A 36 1.99 21.18 9.80
C ARG A 36 3.39 20.60 9.92
N VAL A 37 4.20 20.67 8.87
CA VAL A 37 5.58 20.17 8.88
C VAL A 37 6.50 20.96 9.83
N ARG A 38 6.08 22.16 10.27
CA ARG A 38 6.82 22.96 11.28
C ARG A 38 6.70 22.37 12.70
N THR A 39 5.78 21.45 12.95
CA THR A 39 5.69 20.73 14.22
C THR A 39 6.75 19.65 14.32
N THR A 40 7.27 19.38 15.52
CA THR A 40 8.31 18.39 15.74
C THR A 40 7.88 17.00 15.27
N ILE A 41 6.63 16.58 15.57
CA ILE A 41 6.10 15.26 15.15
C ILE A 41 6.14 15.12 13.62
N MET A 42 5.55 16.08 12.91
CA MET A 42 5.50 16.02 11.45
C MET A 42 6.87 16.13 10.80
N SER A 43 7.79 16.91 11.40
CA SER A 43 9.19 16.97 10.93
C SER A 43 9.89 15.62 11.08
N CYS A 44 9.70 14.90 12.19
CA CYS A 44 10.25 13.55 12.40
C CYS A 44 9.70 12.58 11.33
N VAL A 45 8.38 12.58 11.13
CA VAL A 45 7.73 11.73 10.10
C VAL A 45 8.28 12.01 8.71
N MET A 46 8.47 13.29 8.34
CA MET A 46 9.00 13.64 7.00
C MET A 46 10.48 13.27 6.84
N ARG A 47 11.30 13.31 7.89
CA ARG A 47 12.68 12.79 7.85
C ARG A 47 12.70 11.27 7.70
N LEU A 48 11.85 10.55 8.41
CA LEU A 48 11.68 9.11 8.22
C LEU A 48 11.22 8.77 6.78
N ARG A 49 10.26 9.52 6.24
CA ARG A 49 9.82 9.37 4.85
C ARG A 49 10.99 9.55 3.87
N ASN A 50 11.81 10.57 4.06
CA ASN A 50 13.01 10.79 3.24
C ASN A 50 13.98 9.60 3.32
N SER A 51 14.23 9.10 4.53
CA SER A 51 15.14 7.96 4.75
C SER A 51 14.60 6.66 4.15
N CYS A 52 13.30 6.39 4.28
CA CYS A 52 12.66 5.25 3.62
C CYS A 52 12.79 5.32 2.09
N ALA A 53 12.60 6.51 1.48
CA ALA A 53 12.73 6.67 0.02
C ALA A 53 14.17 6.43 -0.44
N TYR A 54 15.15 7.00 0.26
CA TYR A 54 16.56 6.77 -0.04
C TYR A 54 16.97 5.31 0.18
N ALA A 55 16.52 4.69 1.26
CA ALA A 55 16.77 3.28 1.55
C ALA A 55 16.22 2.37 0.43
N THR A 56 15.03 2.67 -0.09
CA THR A 56 14.43 1.96 -1.23
C THR A 56 15.34 1.98 -2.45
N HIS A 57 15.75 3.15 -2.92
CA HIS A 57 16.64 3.24 -4.06
C HIS A 57 17.98 2.56 -3.79
N ARG A 58 18.55 2.75 -2.61
CA ARG A 58 19.83 2.15 -2.23
C ARG A 58 19.75 0.62 -2.22
N PHE A 59 18.69 0.03 -1.67
CA PHE A 59 18.49 -1.41 -1.59
C PHE A 59 18.50 -2.06 -2.97
N PHE A 60 17.68 -1.55 -3.88
CA PHE A 60 17.53 -2.10 -5.23
C PHE A 60 18.76 -1.82 -6.09
N GLN A 61 19.28 -0.59 -6.09
CA GLN A 61 20.45 -0.21 -6.89
C GLN A 61 21.71 -1.00 -6.49
N GLN A 62 21.94 -1.24 -5.20
CA GLN A 62 23.08 -2.04 -4.74
C GLN A 62 22.98 -3.52 -5.11
N ARG A 63 21.76 -4.02 -5.40
CA ARG A 63 21.49 -5.37 -5.89
C ARG A 63 21.45 -5.49 -7.42
N GLY A 64 21.75 -4.41 -8.13
CA GLY A 64 21.81 -4.41 -9.59
C GLY A 64 20.46 -4.19 -10.28
N PHE A 65 19.40 -3.89 -9.55
CA PHE A 65 18.10 -3.59 -10.14
C PHE A 65 18.13 -2.30 -10.94
N SER A 66 17.49 -2.31 -12.11
CA SER A 66 17.28 -1.11 -12.93
C SER A 66 16.01 -0.39 -12.50
N TYR A 67 16.11 0.93 -12.24
CA TYR A 67 14.94 1.77 -11.95
C TYR A 67 14.22 2.16 -13.24
N VAL A 68 12.96 1.80 -13.36
CA VAL A 68 12.12 2.05 -14.54
C VAL A 68 11.02 3.05 -14.20
N HIS A 69 10.89 4.09 -15.01
CA HIS A 69 9.79 5.05 -14.89
C HIS A 69 8.59 4.55 -15.71
N THR A 70 7.60 3.99 -15.01
CA THR A 70 6.34 3.58 -15.62
C THR A 70 5.40 4.76 -15.84
N PRO A 71 4.49 4.72 -16.83
CA PRO A 71 3.61 5.84 -17.12
C PRO A 71 2.59 6.08 -16.02
N ILE A 72 2.35 7.36 -15.68
CA ILE A 72 1.31 7.79 -14.74
C ILE A 72 -0.06 7.80 -15.42
N ILE A 73 -0.12 8.09 -16.72
CA ILE A 73 -1.34 8.05 -17.52
C ILE A 73 -1.34 6.78 -18.35
N THR A 74 -2.38 5.98 -18.23
CA THR A 74 -2.50 4.67 -18.87
C THR A 74 -3.88 4.48 -19.51
N ALA A 75 -3.99 3.55 -20.46
CA ALA A 75 -5.26 3.09 -20.98
C ALA A 75 -5.70 1.74 -20.40
N SER A 76 -4.85 1.09 -19.56
CA SER A 76 -5.08 -0.25 -19.02
C SER A 76 -5.33 -0.19 -17.52
N ASP A 77 -6.31 -0.95 -17.03
CA ASP A 77 -6.55 -1.18 -15.62
C ASP A 77 -5.76 -2.42 -15.17
N CYS A 78 -4.75 -2.22 -14.34
CA CYS A 78 -3.88 -3.30 -13.84
C CYS A 78 -4.59 -4.22 -12.85
N GLU A 79 -5.53 -3.70 -12.07
CA GLU A 79 -6.18 -4.46 -11.00
C GLU A 79 -7.60 -4.90 -11.35
N GLY A 80 -8.17 -4.40 -12.48
CA GLY A 80 -9.56 -4.70 -12.87
C GLY A 80 -10.61 -4.10 -11.94
N ALA A 81 -10.22 -3.20 -11.04
CA ALA A 81 -11.06 -2.69 -9.96
C ALA A 81 -12.02 -1.55 -10.39
N GLY A 82 -11.87 -1.01 -11.60
CA GLY A 82 -12.78 0.01 -12.17
C GLY A 82 -12.76 1.38 -11.49
N GLU A 83 -11.97 1.58 -10.44
CA GLU A 83 -11.92 2.83 -9.66
C GLU A 83 -10.74 3.72 -10.05
N MET A 84 -10.62 4.03 -11.35
CA MET A 84 -9.59 4.90 -11.88
C MET A 84 -10.08 6.34 -12.04
N PHE A 85 -9.21 7.32 -11.77
CA PHE A 85 -9.45 8.71 -12.18
C PHE A 85 -9.27 8.84 -13.68
N GLN A 86 -10.28 9.35 -14.37
CA GLN A 86 -10.19 9.60 -15.81
C GLN A 86 -9.43 10.89 -16.12
N VAL A 87 -8.58 10.84 -17.13
CA VAL A 87 -7.85 11.99 -17.68
C VAL A 87 -8.49 12.39 -19.01
N THR A 88 -8.97 13.61 -19.11
CA THR A 88 -9.65 14.12 -20.31
C THR A 88 -9.46 15.63 -20.46
N THR A 89 -9.44 16.12 -21.70
CA THR A 89 -9.43 17.54 -22.04
C THR A 89 -10.78 18.04 -22.56
N LEU A 90 -11.83 17.23 -22.50
CA LEU A 90 -13.16 17.53 -23.08
C LEU A 90 -14.11 18.30 -22.12
N LEU A 91 -13.64 18.83 -21.00
CA LEU A 91 -14.51 19.40 -19.97
C LEU A 91 -14.70 20.91 -20.04
N ASP A 92 -13.94 21.64 -20.86
CA ASP A 92 -13.80 23.10 -20.75
C ASP A 92 -14.71 23.95 -21.67
N ASP A 93 -15.60 23.33 -22.48
CA ASP A 93 -16.42 24.05 -23.46
C ASP A 93 -17.84 23.49 -23.61
N GLU A 94 -18.57 23.90 -24.65
CA GLU A 94 -19.90 23.36 -24.97
C GLU A 94 -19.86 21.85 -25.23
N ASP A 95 -18.72 21.30 -25.69
CA ASP A 95 -18.50 19.88 -25.86
C ASP A 95 -18.41 19.15 -24.51
N GLY A 96 -17.92 19.77 -23.45
CA GLY A 96 -17.90 19.22 -22.09
C GLY A 96 -19.32 18.92 -21.57
N LYS A 97 -20.27 19.78 -21.82
CA LYS A 97 -21.69 19.55 -21.47
C LYS A 97 -22.29 18.39 -22.26
N LYS A 98 -21.88 18.23 -23.51
CA LYS A 98 -22.30 17.13 -24.37
C LYS A 98 -21.68 15.82 -23.90
N TRP A 99 -20.39 15.84 -23.55
CA TRP A 99 -19.66 14.69 -23.02
C TRP A 99 -20.26 14.21 -21.68
N GLU A 100 -20.58 15.13 -20.77
CA GLU A 100 -21.24 14.80 -19.51
C GLU A 100 -22.62 14.15 -19.72
N LYS A 101 -23.40 14.63 -20.71
CA LYS A 101 -24.68 14.01 -21.06
C LYS A 101 -24.51 12.59 -21.60
N LEU A 102 -23.50 12.37 -22.46
CA LEU A 102 -23.20 11.03 -23.01
C LEU A 102 -22.73 10.09 -21.91
N ARG A 103 -21.88 10.54 -20.99
CA ARG A 103 -21.43 9.79 -19.82
C ARG A 103 -22.59 9.37 -18.93
N LYS A 104 -23.44 10.31 -18.55
CA LYS A 104 -24.64 10.05 -17.73
C LYS A 104 -25.65 9.10 -18.42
N ALA A 105 -25.67 9.10 -19.74
CA ALA A 105 -26.52 8.21 -20.53
C ALA A 105 -25.86 6.83 -20.84
N GLY A 106 -24.65 6.56 -20.38
CA GLY A 106 -23.90 5.35 -20.68
C GLY A 106 -23.56 5.17 -22.18
N LYS A 107 -23.47 6.28 -22.93
CA LYS A 107 -23.28 6.32 -24.39
C LYS A 107 -21.89 6.79 -24.81
N LEU A 108 -20.90 6.68 -23.93
CA LEU A 108 -19.52 6.94 -24.31
C LEU A 108 -19.02 5.81 -25.20
N ASP A 109 -18.67 6.11 -26.42
CA ASP A 109 -18.09 5.16 -27.38
C ASP A 109 -16.73 5.65 -27.91
N ALA A 110 -16.07 4.80 -28.68
CA ALA A 110 -14.76 5.11 -29.27
C ALA A 110 -14.76 6.40 -30.13
N ARG A 111 -15.93 6.82 -30.68
CA ARG A 111 -16.08 8.04 -31.47
C ARG A 111 -16.04 9.28 -30.61
N THR A 112 -16.52 9.21 -29.38
CA THR A 112 -16.50 10.31 -28.42
C THR A 112 -15.07 10.69 -28.06
N TYR A 113 -14.19 9.69 -27.85
CA TYR A 113 -12.79 9.93 -27.49
C TYR A 113 -11.91 10.41 -28.65
N LYS A 114 -12.37 10.34 -29.93
CA LYS A 114 -11.59 10.85 -31.07
C LYS A 114 -11.26 12.34 -30.96
N GLN A 115 -12.03 13.11 -30.21
CA GLN A 115 -11.83 14.55 -29.97
C GLN A 115 -10.97 14.81 -28.73
N ASP A 116 -10.76 13.81 -27.86
CA ASP A 116 -9.93 13.93 -26.67
C ASP A 116 -8.43 13.90 -27.03
N PHE A 117 -7.58 14.37 -26.11
CA PHE A 117 -6.13 14.48 -26.32
C PHE A 117 -5.50 13.15 -26.74
N PHE A 118 -5.79 12.08 -26.02
CA PHE A 118 -5.25 10.73 -26.31
C PHE A 118 -6.02 9.95 -27.38
N LYS A 119 -7.15 10.48 -27.88
CA LYS A 119 -8.06 9.85 -28.86
C LYS A 119 -8.58 8.46 -28.43
N LYS A 120 -8.42 8.11 -27.18
CA LYS A 120 -8.88 6.91 -26.49
C LYS A 120 -9.10 7.20 -25.00
N PRO A 121 -9.83 6.36 -24.25
CA PRO A 121 -9.92 6.49 -22.80
C PRO A 121 -8.52 6.50 -22.17
N ALA A 122 -8.28 7.43 -21.25
CA ALA A 122 -7.03 7.54 -20.51
C ALA A 122 -7.34 7.77 -19.03
N PHE A 123 -6.53 7.18 -18.16
CA PHE A 123 -6.75 7.16 -16.73
C PHE A 123 -5.43 7.38 -15.99
N MET A 124 -5.54 7.81 -14.72
CA MET A 124 -4.41 7.78 -13.80
C MET A 124 -4.15 6.34 -13.37
N THR A 125 -2.89 5.91 -13.39
CA THR A 125 -2.52 4.51 -13.09
C THR A 125 -2.82 4.13 -11.64
N VAL A 126 -3.28 2.89 -11.44
CA VAL A 126 -3.44 2.28 -10.10
C VAL A 126 -2.18 1.53 -9.66
N SER A 127 -1.31 1.14 -10.60
CA SER A 127 -0.05 0.41 -10.39
C SER A 127 0.84 0.52 -11.64
N GLY A 128 2.14 0.50 -11.45
CA GLY A 128 3.11 0.42 -12.54
C GLY A 128 3.49 -1.01 -12.93
N GLN A 129 2.94 -2.03 -12.25
CA GLN A 129 3.37 -3.43 -12.35
C GLN A 129 3.36 -3.97 -13.78
N LEU A 130 2.22 -3.95 -14.48
CA LEU A 130 2.13 -4.54 -15.82
C LEU A 130 3.13 -3.90 -16.80
N ASN A 131 3.41 -2.61 -16.65
CA ASN A 131 4.38 -1.91 -17.48
C ASN A 131 5.82 -2.29 -17.11
N VAL A 132 6.15 -2.43 -15.82
CA VAL A 132 7.51 -2.78 -15.39
C VAL A 132 7.85 -4.23 -15.71
N GLU A 133 6.89 -5.15 -15.72
CA GLU A 133 7.07 -6.53 -16.18
C GLU A 133 7.61 -6.62 -17.61
N THR A 134 7.23 -5.69 -18.50
CA THR A 134 7.77 -5.64 -19.87
C THR A 134 9.27 -5.44 -19.87
N TYR A 135 9.78 -4.66 -18.93
CA TYR A 135 11.20 -4.39 -18.76
C TYR A 135 11.90 -5.53 -18.00
N ALA A 136 11.22 -6.20 -17.07
CA ALA A 136 11.76 -7.38 -16.39
C ALA A 136 12.07 -8.50 -17.39
N CYS A 137 11.19 -8.76 -18.35
CA CYS A 137 11.40 -9.73 -19.43
C CYS A 137 12.56 -9.39 -20.37
N ALA A 138 13.12 -8.18 -20.30
CA ALA A 138 14.20 -7.71 -21.17
C ALA A 138 15.49 -7.36 -20.43
N LEU A 139 15.39 -6.79 -19.23
CA LEU A 139 16.51 -6.24 -18.45
C LEU A 139 16.78 -7.04 -17.15
N CYS A 140 16.05 -8.12 -16.92
CA CYS A 140 16.06 -8.93 -15.70
C CYS A 140 15.46 -8.17 -14.49
N ASP A 141 16.27 -7.89 -13.46
CA ASP A 141 15.77 -7.32 -12.22
C ASP A 141 15.52 -5.82 -12.36
N VAL A 142 14.27 -5.42 -12.19
CA VAL A 142 13.83 -4.03 -12.32
C VAL A 142 12.94 -3.62 -11.15
N TYR A 143 12.78 -2.33 -10.94
CA TYR A 143 11.76 -1.81 -10.03
C TYR A 143 11.21 -0.47 -10.53
N THR A 144 9.95 -0.21 -10.20
CA THR A 144 9.37 1.13 -10.28
C THR A 144 9.10 1.67 -8.88
N PHE A 145 9.20 2.98 -8.71
CA PHE A 145 8.84 3.68 -7.49
C PHE A 145 8.21 5.01 -7.90
N GLY A 146 6.90 5.04 -7.92
CA GLY A 146 6.15 6.16 -8.48
C GLY A 146 4.77 6.35 -7.88
N PRO A 147 4.10 7.47 -8.21
CA PRO A 147 2.76 7.76 -7.76
C PRO A 147 1.73 6.85 -8.42
N THR A 148 0.72 6.46 -7.64
CA THR A 148 -0.44 5.67 -8.05
C THR A 148 -1.72 6.31 -7.52
N PHE A 149 -2.86 6.03 -8.16
CA PHE A 149 -4.10 6.74 -7.93
C PHE A 149 -5.28 5.77 -7.89
N ARG A 150 -6.12 5.88 -6.85
CA ARG A 150 -7.36 5.09 -6.71
C ARG A 150 -8.51 5.99 -6.36
N ALA A 151 -9.59 5.93 -7.15
CA ALA A 151 -10.79 6.76 -6.97
C ALA A 151 -11.78 6.16 -5.94
N GLU A 152 -11.29 5.35 -5.04
CA GLU A 152 -12.08 4.70 -3.99
C GLU A 152 -12.76 5.75 -3.09
N ASN A 153 -14.09 5.68 -2.97
CA ASN A 153 -14.83 6.56 -2.06
C ASN A 153 -14.73 6.06 -0.61
N SER A 154 -13.53 6.05 -0.07
CA SER A 154 -13.23 5.55 1.28
C SER A 154 -12.62 6.64 2.16
N ASN A 155 -13.24 6.89 3.33
CA ASN A 155 -12.78 7.86 4.32
C ASN A 155 -12.07 7.23 5.53
N THR A 156 -11.47 6.05 5.37
CA THR A 156 -10.75 5.39 6.47
C THR A 156 -9.37 6.01 6.71
N SER A 157 -8.74 5.64 7.81
CA SER A 157 -7.37 6.04 8.16
C SER A 157 -6.28 5.32 7.31
N ARG A 158 -6.68 4.44 6.39
CA ARG A 158 -5.78 3.57 5.61
C ARG A 158 -5.79 3.85 4.12
N HIS A 159 -6.69 4.74 3.63
CA HIS A 159 -6.88 5.03 2.22
C HIS A 159 -6.47 6.45 1.85
N LEU A 160 -5.79 6.55 0.72
CA LEU A 160 -5.44 7.78 0.01
C LEU A 160 -5.84 7.62 -1.46
N ALA A 161 -6.26 8.71 -2.09
CA ALA A 161 -6.55 8.74 -3.52
C ALA A 161 -5.28 8.85 -4.37
N GLU A 162 -4.19 9.38 -3.79
CA GLU A 162 -2.85 9.47 -4.37
C GLU A 162 -1.84 8.96 -3.34
N PHE A 163 -1.03 8.00 -3.73
CA PHE A 163 0.02 7.40 -2.91
C PHE A 163 1.15 6.86 -3.79
N TRP A 164 2.26 6.44 -3.20
CA TRP A 164 3.41 5.92 -3.94
C TRP A 164 3.53 4.41 -3.78
N MET A 165 3.81 3.72 -4.88
CA MET A 165 4.07 2.28 -4.87
C MET A 165 5.53 1.98 -5.17
N ILE A 166 6.06 0.97 -4.51
CA ILE A 166 7.36 0.35 -4.79
C ILE A 166 7.06 -1.03 -5.34
N GLU A 167 7.43 -1.27 -6.58
CA GLU A 167 7.03 -2.46 -7.35
C GLU A 167 8.25 -3.05 -8.07
N PRO A 168 9.04 -3.91 -7.39
CA PRO A 168 10.12 -4.67 -8.04
C PRO A 168 9.57 -5.89 -8.78
N GLU A 169 10.28 -6.28 -9.84
CA GLU A 169 10.10 -7.52 -10.59
C GLU A 169 11.45 -8.20 -10.78
N ILE A 170 11.52 -9.50 -10.49
CA ILE A 170 12.72 -10.35 -10.63
C ILE A 170 12.50 -11.37 -11.72
N ALA A 171 13.36 -11.37 -12.73
CA ALA A 171 13.37 -12.39 -13.76
C ALA A 171 14.01 -13.69 -13.24
N PHE A 172 13.48 -14.83 -13.70
CA PHE A 172 13.88 -16.19 -13.27
C PHE A 172 13.64 -16.49 -11.79
N GLY A 173 12.98 -15.58 -11.05
CA GLY A 173 12.59 -15.76 -9.66
C GLY A 173 11.21 -16.38 -9.51
N ASP A 174 11.08 -17.32 -8.60
CA ASP A 174 9.79 -17.91 -8.20
C ASP A 174 9.16 -17.17 -7.02
N LEU A 175 8.09 -17.74 -6.43
CA LEU A 175 7.41 -17.13 -5.27
C LEU A 175 8.31 -17.09 -4.04
N ASP A 176 9.18 -18.09 -3.84
CA ASP A 176 10.08 -18.14 -2.70
C ASP A 176 11.19 -17.08 -2.80
N ASP A 177 11.76 -16.89 -4.00
CA ASP A 177 12.74 -15.84 -4.27
C ASP A 177 12.14 -14.45 -4.01
N ASN A 178 10.88 -14.24 -4.46
CA ASN A 178 10.14 -13.01 -4.23
C ASN A 178 9.88 -12.77 -2.74
N ALA A 179 9.52 -13.81 -1.99
CA ALA A 179 9.29 -13.73 -0.55
C ALA A 179 10.58 -13.38 0.20
N HIS A 180 11.72 -13.93 -0.20
CA HIS A 180 13.03 -13.58 0.37
C HIS A 180 13.41 -12.13 0.08
N LEU A 181 13.23 -11.68 -1.18
CA LEU A 181 13.51 -10.30 -1.56
C LEU A 181 12.64 -9.31 -0.77
N ALA A 182 11.36 -9.61 -0.60
CA ALA A 182 10.42 -8.75 0.14
C ALA A 182 10.76 -8.69 1.64
N GLU A 183 11.13 -9.82 2.25
CA GLU A 183 11.60 -9.89 3.64
C GLU A 183 12.88 -9.05 3.82
N ASP A 184 13.89 -9.26 2.96
CA ASP A 184 15.16 -8.52 2.98
C ASP A 184 14.92 -7.02 2.80
N TYR A 185 14.05 -6.63 1.87
CA TYR A 185 13.72 -5.25 1.60
C TYR A 185 13.08 -4.56 2.81
N LEU A 186 12.08 -5.18 3.41
CA LEU A 186 11.41 -4.62 4.58
C LEU A 186 12.38 -4.46 5.76
N LYS A 187 13.18 -5.48 6.03
CA LYS A 187 14.22 -5.43 7.08
C LYS A 187 15.24 -4.34 6.79
N TYR A 188 15.71 -4.23 5.55
CA TYR A 188 16.70 -3.22 5.17
C TYR A 188 16.18 -1.79 5.40
N CYS A 189 14.95 -1.49 4.98
CA CYS A 189 14.37 -0.17 5.17
C CYS A 189 14.20 0.18 6.66
N ILE A 190 13.73 -0.77 7.47
CA ILE A 190 13.59 -0.59 8.91
C ILE A 190 14.95 -0.38 9.57
N GLN A 191 15.94 -1.24 9.26
CA GLN A 191 17.29 -1.11 9.81
C GLN A 191 17.93 0.22 9.41
N TYR A 192 17.78 0.63 8.15
CA TYR A 192 18.28 1.92 7.68
C TYR A 192 17.71 3.10 8.48
N CYS A 193 16.41 3.09 8.76
CA CYS A 193 15.78 4.12 9.59
C CYS A 193 16.22 4.04 11.05
N MET A 194 16.37 2.85 11.61
CA MET A 194 16.88 2.67 12.98
C MET A 194 18.31 3.21 13.15
N ASP A 195 19.15 3.07 12.13
CA ASP A 195 20.55 3.53 12.17
C ASP A 195 20.69 5.05 11.93
N ASN A 196 19.85 5.60 11.03
CA ASN A 196 20.02 6.98 10.57
C ASN A 196 19.03 7.99 11.20
N ASN A 197 17.91 7.50 11.77
CA ASN A 197 16.84 8.32 12.35
C ASN A 197 16.47 7.87 13.78
N LYS A 198 17.42 7.35 14.52
CA LYS A 198 17.19 6.82 15.87
C LYS A 198 16.46 7.80 16.77
N ASP A 199 16.94 9.05 16.84
CA ASP A 199 16.36 10.10 17.70
C ASP A 199 14.89 10.40 17.30
N ASP A 200 14.56 10.35 15.99
CA ASP A 200 13.20 10.58 15.50
C ASP A 200 12.27 9.43 15.91
N ILE A 201 12.72 8.18 15.75
CA ILE A 201 11.95 6.99 16.12
C ILE A 201 11.71 6.95 17.62
N GLU A 202 12.75 7.17 18.43
CA GLU A 202 12.63 7.19 19.89
C GLU A 202 11.69 8.30 20.37
N PHE A 203 11.80 9.50 19.79
CA PHE A 203 10.90 10.61 20.11
C PHE A 203 9.43 10.28 19.77
N LEU A 204 9.16 9.74 18.58
CA LEU A 204 7.80 9.36 18.19
C LEU A 204 7.25 8.26 19.08
N ASN A 205 8.06 7.25 19.40
CA ASN A 205 7.68 6.15 20.27
C ASN A 205 7.35 6.61 21.70
N GLU A 206 8.17 7.51 22.29
CA GLU A 206 7.87 8.11 23.59
C GLU A 206 6.56 8.92 23.59
N LYS A 207 6.31 9.68 22.51
CA LYS A 207 5.05 10.43 22.35
C LYS A 207 3.86 9.51 22.27
N ALA A 208 3.98 8.40 21.53
CA ALA A 208 2.95 7.38 21.42
C ALA A 208 2.64 6.75 22.80
N ILE A 209 3.64 6.31 23.54
CA ILE A 209 3.48 5.75 24.90
C ILE A 209 2.77 6.74 25.84
N LYS A 210 3.18 8.02 25.84
CA LYS A 210 2.54 9.04 26.67
C LYS A 210 1.07 9.26 26.30
N ARG A 211 0.74 9.19 25.00
CA ARG A 211 -0.64 9.31 24.50
C ARG A 211 -1.51 8.11 24.88
N GLU A 212 -0.99 6.89 24.75
CA GLU A 212 -1.70 5.68 25.18
C GLU A 212 -1.98 5.70 26.69
N ALA A 213 -1.00 6.09 27.51
CA ALA A 213 -1.18 6.24 28.92
C ALA A 213 -2.24 7.30 29.28
N ALA A 214 -2.32 8.39 28.53
CA ALA A 214 -3.34 9.41 28.69
C ALA A 214 -4.74 8.92 28.28
N LYS A 215 -4.84 8.20 27.13
CA LYS A 215 -6.08 7.52 26.71
C LYS A 215 -6.61 6.56 27.77
N ALA A 216 -5.72 5.76 28.37
CA ALA A 216 -6.10 4.80 29.40
C ALA A 216 -6.66 5.47 30.67
N LYS A 217 -6.20 6.69 30.98
CA LYS A 217 -6.67 7.49 32.13
C LYS A 217 -7.95 8.29 31.83
N ALA A 218 -8.29 8.52 30.57
CA ALA A 218 -9.50 9.24 30.19
C ALA A 218 -10.74 8.40 30.53
N LYS A 219 -11.73 9.02 31.22
CA LYS A 219 -12.95 8.32 31.67
C LYS A 219 -14.04 8.26 30.60
N ASP A 220 -13.96 9.07 29.56
CA ASP A 220 -14.94 9.17 28.48
C ASP A 220 -14.36 8.71 27.13
N GLU A 221 -15.26 8.25 26.23
CA GLU A 221 -14.86 7.81 24.88
C GLU A 221 -14.35 8.99 24.02
N LYS A 222 -14.87 10.21 24.20
CA LYS A 222 -14.46 11.39 23.46
C LYS A 222 -13.02 11.76 23.79
N GLY A 223 -12.63 11.74 25.06
CA GLY A 223 -11.26 11.99 25.48
C GLY A 223 -10.29 10.93 24.95
N ARG A 224 -10.69 9.66 24.88
CA ARG A 224 -9.88 8.57 24.31
C ARG A 224 -9.67 8.76 22.81
N GLN A 225 -10.71 9.11 22.07
CA GLN A 225 -10.67 9.28 20.61
C GLN A 225 -9.82 10.49 20.20
N ALA A 226 -9.91 11.60 20.95
CA ALA A 226 -9.16 12.82 20.68
C ALA A 226 -7.63 12.67 20.90
N MET A 227 -7.20 11.72 21.74
CA MET A 227 -5.79 11.47 22.05
C MET A 227 -5.10 10.48 21.10
N GLY A 228 -5.83 9.89 20.14
CA GLY A 228 -5.29 8.97 19.14
C GLY A 228 -4.29 9.63 18.19
N GLY A 229 -3.78 8.85 17.28
CA GLY A 229 -2.97 9.31 16.17
C GLY A 229 -1.56 8.72 16.09
N MET A 230 -1.09 8.02 17.15
CA MET A 230 0.22 7.36 17.18
C MET A 230 0.18 6.10 18.04
N THR A 231 0.86 5.05 17.58
CA THR A 231 1.04 3.77 18.28
C THR A 231 2.52 3.55 18.59
N PRO A 232 2.90 3.05 19.79
CA PRO A 232 4.28 2.65 20.08
C PRO A 232 4.73 1.56 19.12
N GLN A 233 5.80 1.80 18.37
CA GLN A 233 6.18 0.94 17.27
C GLN A 233 7.57 0.30 17.43
N LEU A 234 8.42 0.83 18.32
CA LEU A 234 9.80 0.42 18.44
C LEU A 234 9.97 -1.10 18.66
N ASP A 235 9.10 -1.72 19.49
CA ASP A 235 9.18 -3.15 19.75
C ASP A 235 8.76 -3.99 18.53
N ASN A 236 7.78 -3.53 17.75
CA ASN A 236 7.40 -4.19 16.51
C ASN A 236 8.53 -4.11 15.47
N LEU A 237 9.18 -2.95 15.32
CA LEU A 237 10.34 -2.81 14.44
C LEU A 237 11.47 -3.77 14.83
N LYS A 238 11.77 -3.89 16.12
CA LYS A 238 12.76 -4.87 16.63
C LYS A 238 12.36 -6.30 16.33
N ARG A 239 11.09 -6.67 16.44
CA ARG A 239 10.59 -8.02 16.10
C ARG A 239 10.76 -8.35 14.63
N VAL A 240 10.53 -7.38 13.73
CA VAL A 240 10.79 -7.56 12.28
C VAL A 240 12.26 -7.86 12.02
N LEU A 241 13.17 -7.22 12.75
CA LEU A 241 14.62 -7.40 12.58
C LEU A 241 15.18 -8.65 13.27
N ALA A 242 14.47 -9.21 14.26
CA ALA A 242 15.01 -10.22 15.18
C ALA A 242 15.19 -11.62 14.57
N GLY A 243 14.49 -11.96 13.47
CA GLY A 243 14.56 -13.32 12.92
C GLY A 243 13.89 -13.44 11.56
N PRO A 244 13.87 -14.64 10.98
CA PRO A 244 13.15 -14.90 9.74
C PRO A 244 11.64 -14.70 9.95
N PHE A 245 10.93 -14.35 8.88
CA PHE A 245 9.49 -14.29 8.90
C PHE A 245 8.87 -15.69 8.93
N GLN A 246 7.78 -15.85 9.65
CA GLN A 246 7.03 -17.10 9.64
C GLN A 246 6.40 -17.29 8.26
N ARG A 247 6.49 -18.50 7.70
CA ARG A 247 5.84 -18.85 6.43
C ARG A 247 4.71 -19.82 6.66
N MET A 248 3.61 -19.62 5.93
CA MET A 248 2.46 -20.51 5.94
C MET A 248 1.62 -20.30 4.68
N THR A 249 0.84 -21.31 4.29
CA THR A 249 -0.15 -21.18 3.23
C THR A 249 -1.44 -20.51 3.77
N TYR A 250 -2.24 -19.97 2.85
CA TYR A 250 -3.56 -19.43 3.18
C TYR A 250 -4.45 -20.52 3.84
N THR A 251 -4.39 -21.75 3.35
CA THR A 251 -5.16 -22.87 3.95
C THR A 251 -4.75 -23.09 5.41
N GLU A 252 -3.46 -23.15 5.70
CA GLU A 252 -2.96 -23.29 7.08
C GLU A 252 -3.35 -22.08 7.94
N ALA A 253 -3.38 -20.87 7.37
CA ALA A 253 -3.83 -19.67 8.08
C ALA A 253 -5.31 -19.76 8.48
N ILE A 254 -6.18 -20.15 7.55
CA ILE A 254 -7.61 -20.35 7.84
C ILE A 254 -7.83 -21.47 8.87
N ASP A 255 -7.17 -22.60 8.73
CA ASP A 255 -7.27 -23.72 9.66
C ASP A 255 -6.86 -23.31 11.08
N LYS A 256 -5.77 -22.53 11.18
CA LYS A 256 -5.29 -21.98 12.46
C LYS A 256 -6.30 -21.04 13.11
N LEU A 257 -6.87 -20.11 12.32
CA LEU A 257 -7.87 -19.16 12.79
C LEU A 257 -9.14 -19.86 13.26
N LEU A 258 -9.66 -20.82 12.49
CA LEU A 258 -10.84 -21.62 12.84
C LEU A 258 -10.62 -22.42 14.13
N LEU A 259 -9.44 -23.03 14.27
CA LEU A 259 -9.06 -23.76 15.47
C LEU A 259 -9.05 -22.85 16.71
N ASP A 260 -8.43 -21.67 16.59
CA ASP A 260 -8.31 -20.74 17.71
C ASP A 260 -9.66 -20.11 18.12
N VAL A 261 -10.57 -19.90 17.17
CA VAL A 261 -11.97 -19.52 17.45
C VAL A 261 -12.69 -20.65 18.18
N LYS A 262 -12.58 -21.90 17.71
CA LYS A 262 -13.19 -23.07 18.33
C LYS A 262 -12.69 -23.30 19.75
N ASP A 263 -11.39 -23.08 19.99
CA ASP A 263 -10.76 -23.20 21.30
C ASP A 263 -11.06 -22.02 22.24
N GLY A 264 -11.80 -21.00 21.78
CA GLY A 264 -12.12 -19.80 22.56
C GLY A 264 -10.92 -18.87 22.82
N LYS A 265 -9.83 -19.01 22.06
CA LYS A 265 -8.62 -18.16 22.19
C LYS A 265 -8.81 -16.76 21.61
N VAL A 266 -9.71 -16.64 20.64
CA VAL A 266 -10.04 -15.38 19.97
C VAL A 266 -11.51 -15.34 19.59
N THR A 267 -12.07 -14.12 19.60
CA THR A 267 -13.38 -13.81 19.01
C THR A 267 -13.18 -12.61 18.10
N PHE A 268 -13.57 -12.75 16.85
CA PHE A 268 -13.54 -11.68 15.86
C PHE A 268 -14.80 -10.82 15.92
N ASP A 269 -14.86 -9.74 15.14
CA ASP A 269 -16.01 -8.83 15.16
C ASP A 269 -17.32 -9.57 14.85
N PRO A 270 -18.27 -9.62 15.80
CA PRO A 270 -19.50 -10.39 15.62
C PRO A 270 -20.40 -9.89 14.47
N GLU A 271 -20.35 -8.60 14.14
CA GLU A 271 -21.14 -8.05 13.04
C GLU A 271 -20.54 -8.44 11.68
N GLU A 272 -19.21 -8.45 11.56
CA GLU A 272 -18.54 -8.94 10.35
C GLU A 272 -18.67 -10.46 10.21
N GLU A 273 -18.58 -11.22 11.30
CA GLU A 273 -18.79 -12.67 11.30
C GLU A 273 -20.23 -13.08 10.92
N LYS A 274 -21.24 -12.26 11.24
CA LYS A 274 -22.62 -12.50 10.79
C LYS A 274 -22.82 -12.27 9.30
N LYS A 275 -22.10 -11.28 8.71
CA LYS A 275 -22.20 -10.95 7.28
C LYS A 275 -21.48 -11.98 6.44
N ASP A 276 -20.26 -12.31 6.79
CA ASP A 276 -19.39 -13.22 6.05
C ASP A 276 -18.48 -13.99 7.04
N PRO A 277 -18.93 -15.18 7.49
CA PRO A 277 -18.23 -15.95 8.53
C PRO A 277 -16.89 -16.48 8.03
N LEU A 278 -15.94 -16.60 8.96
CA LEU A 278 -14.61 -17.15 8.69
C LEU A 278 -14.71 -18.55 8.10
N ARG A 279 -14.21 -18.72 6.88
CA ARG A 279 -14.16 -20.00 6.14
C ARG A 279 -13.06 -19.97 5.09
N TRP A 280 -12.70 -21.10 4.54
CA TRP A 280 -11.85 -21.15 3.35
C TRP A 280 -12.53 -20.43 2.16
N GLY A 281 -11.78 -19.62 1.44
CA GLY A 281 -12.31 -18.76 0.36
C GLY A 281 -12.78 -17.38 0.82
N LEU A 282 -12.60 -17.03 2.11
CA LEU A 282 -12.79 -15.67 2.60
C LEU A 282 -11.49 -14.86 2.46
N ASP A 283 -11.57 -13.65 1.94
CA ASP A 283 -10.42 -12.73 2.00
C ASP A 283 -10.12 -12.35 3.46
N LEU A 284 -8.84 -12.43 3.87
CA LEU A 284 -8.44 -12.21 5.25
C LEU A 284 -8.68 -10.75 5.65
N ARG A 285 -9.55 -10.55 6.63
CA ARG A 285 -9.77 -9.21 7.20
C ARG A 285 -8.57 -8.79 8.04
N SER A 286 -8.36 -7.49 8.18
CA SER A 286 -7.25 -6.93 8.97
C SER A 286 -7.16 -7.44 10.42
N GLU A 287 -8.28 -7.85 11.02
CA GLU A 287 -8.28 -8.46 12.36
C GLU A 287 -7.66 -9.86 12.36
N HIS A 288 -7.91 -10.66 11.30
CA HIS A 288 -7.31 -11.98 11.10
C HIS A 288 -5.79 -11.87 10.90
N GLU A 289 -5.37 -10.99 9.99
CA GLU A 289 -3.96 -10.72 9.69
C GLU A 289 -3.17 -10.30 10.93
N ARG A 290 -3.72 -9.34 11.67
CA ARG A 290 -3.10 -8.84 12.90
C ARG A 290 -3.08 -9.92 13.99
N TYR A 291 -4.12 -10.72 14.12
CA TYR A 291 -4.14 -11.82 15.08
C TYR A 291 -3.01 -12.81 14.81
N LEU A 292 -2.82 -13.23 13.55
CA LEU A 292 -1.71 -14.11 13.17
C LEU A 292 -0.35 -13.50 13.51
N ALA A 293 -0.09 -12.26 13.08
CA ALA A 293 1.21 -11.62 13.23
C ALA A 293 1.50 -11.17 14.69
N GLU A 294 0.48 -10.71 15.45
CA GLU A 294 0.69 -10.12 16.77
C GLU A 294 0.54 -11.11 17.92
N LYS A 295 -0.41 -12.05 17.81
CA LYS A 295 -0.78 -12.93 18.92
C LYS A 295 -0.24 -14.33 18.73
N VAL A 296 -0.40 -14.92 17.53
CA VAL A 296 0.01 -16.29 17.26
C VAL A 296 1.53 -16.38 17.14
N TYR A 297 2.13 -15.70 16.16
CA TYR A 297 3.53 -15.83 15.83
C TYR A 297 4.41 -14.75 16.45
N ARG A 298 3.88 -13.57 16.73
CA ARG A 298 4.58 -12.41 17.30
C ARG A 298 5.77 -11.93 16.44
N CYS A 299 5.72 -12.20 15.16
CA CYS A 299 6.68 -11.79 14.12
C CYS A 299 5.91 -11.59 12.82
N PRO A 300 6.51 -11.03 11.77
CA PRO A 300 5.87 -10.99 10.46
C PRO A 300 5.60 -12.40 9.92
N VAL A 301 4.47 -12.53 9.21
CA VAL A 301 4.02 -13.78 8.62
C VAL A 301 3.89 -13.59 7.11
N ILE A 302 4.50 -14.47 6.33
CA ILE A 302 4.29 -14.57 4.89
C ILE A 302 3.23 -15.63 4.65
N VAL A 303 2.08 -15.22 4.15
CA VAL A 303 0.98 -16.11 3.77
C VAL A 303 1.01 -16.29 2.26
N THR A 304 0.98 -17.56 1.78
CA THR A 304 1.07 -17.88 0.34
C THR A 304 -0.14 -18.69 -0.14
N ASP A 305 -0.22 -18.88 -1.45
CA ASP A 305 -1.16 -19.80 -2.09
C ASP A 305 -2.64 -19.49 -1.79
N TYR A 306 -3.03 -18.28 -2.13
CA TYR A 306 -4.38 -17.78 -1.95
C TYR A 306 -5.39 -18.35 -2.96
N PRO A 307 -6.68 -18.45 -2.61
CA PRO A 307 -7.74 -18.75 -3.56
C PRO A 307 -7.73 -17.80 -4.75
N LYS A 308 -7.93 -18.35 -5.96
CA LYS A 308 -7.86 -17.61 -7.22
C LYS A 308 -8.97 -16.56 -7.40
N GLU A 309 -10.09 -16.73 -6.69
CA GLU A 309 -11.33 -15.98 -6.90
C GLU A 309 -11.19 -14.50 -6.57
N PHE A 310 -10.35 -14.14 -5.59
CA PHE A 310 -10.13 -12.74 -5.17
C PHE A 310 -8.72 -12.22 -5.43
N LYS A 311 -7.91 -12.97 -6.18
CA LYS A 311 -6.57 -12.54 -6.59
C LYS A 311 -6.53 -12.24 -8.10
N ALA A 312 -5.70 -11.28 -8.49
CA ALA A 312 -5.63 -10.74 -9.85
C ALA A 312 -5.31 -11.81 -10.93
N PHE A 313 -5.72 -11.53 -12.16
CA PHE A 313 -5.62 -12.45 -13.30
C PHE A 313 -4.19 -12.86 -13.66
N TYR A 314 -3.23 -11.99 -13.40
CA TYR A 314 -1.82 -12.18 -13.76
C TYR A 314 -1.03 -13.09 -12.80
N MET A 315 -1.65 -13.50 -11.69
CA MET A 315 -0.98 -14.38 -10.72
C MET A 315 -0.98 -15.83 -11.19
N ARG A 316 0.17 -16.49 -11.07
CA ARG A 316 0.39 -17.86 -11.54
C ARG A 316 -0.52 -18.86 -10.84
N MET A 317 -1.29 -19.61 -11.62
CA MET A 317 -2.13 -20.70 -11.11
C MET A 317 -1.30 -21.86 -10.60
N ASN A 318 -1.63 -22.36 -9.41
CA ASN A 318 -1.09 -23.62 -8.88
C ASN A 318 -1.68 -24.84 -9.62
N GLU A 319 -1.00 -25.97 -9.49
CA GLU A 319 -1.42 -27.22 -10.16
C GLU A 319 -2.75 -27.77 -9.61
N ASP A 320 -3.19 -27.31 -8.43
CA ASP A 320 -4.48 -27.67 -7.83
C ASP A 320 -5.69 -27.05 -8.56
N GLY A 321 -5.46 -26.07 -9.45
CA GLY A 321 -6.49 -25.35 -10.18
C GLY A 321 -7.39 -24.45 -9.31
N LYS A 322 -7.11 -24.31 -8.02
CA LYS A 322 -7.91 -23.57 -7.03
C LYS A 322 -7.17 -22.37 -6.44
N THR A 323 -5.86 -22.47 -6.29
CA THR A 323 -5.03 -21.43 -5.69
C THR A 323 -4.08 -20.81 -6.70
N VAL A 324 -3.54 -19.65 -6.34
CA VAL A 324 -2.52 -18.94 -7.12
C VAL A 324 -1.28 -18.69 -6.26
N ARG A 325 -0.11 -18.60 -6.90
CA ARG A 325 1.17 -18.28 -6.27
C ARG A 325 1.24 -16.80 -5.87
N ALA A 326 0.30 -16.40 -5.03
CA ALA A 326 0.28 -15.10 -4.38
C ALA A 326 0.99 -15.19 -3.02
N MET A 327 1.47 -14.05 -2.53
CA MET A 327 1.95 -13.89 -1.17
C MET A 327 1.52 -12.54 -0.61
N ASP A 328 1.20 -12.51 0.69
CA ASP A 328 1.06 -11.28 1.46
C ASP A 328 1.95 -11.35 2.71
N ILE A 329 2.65 -10.27 3.03
CA ILE A 329 3.43 -10.14 4.26
C ILE A 329 2.60 -9.38 5.28
N LEU A 330 2.27 -10.06 6.36
CA LEU A 330 1.53 -9.53 7.49
C LEU A 330 2.51 -9.09 8.58
N ALA A 331 2.51 -7.82 8.94
CA ALA A 331 3.40 -7.29 9.97
C ALA A 331 2.63 -6.92 11.26
N PRO A 332 3.23 -7.16 12.45
CA PRO A 332 2.62 -6.80 13.73
C PRO A 332 2.32 -5.31 13.80
N GLY A 333 1.10 -4.92 14.16
CA GLY A 333 0.67 -3.53 14.31
C GLY A 333 0.02 -2.91 13.07
N ILE A 334 0.19 -3.51 11.87
CA ILE A 334 -0.38 -2.95 10.64
C ILE A 334 -1.22 -3.96 9.83
N GLY A 335 -0.95 -5.27 9.94
CA GLY A 335 -1.51 -6.29 9.06
C GLY A 335 -0.72 -6.41 7.76
N GLU A 336 -1.37 -6.62 6.63
CA GLU A 336 -0.72 -6.67 5.32
C GLU A 336 0.07 -5.40 5.04
N ILE A 337 1.35 -5.54 4.66
CA ILE A 337 2.25 -4.44 4.30
C ILE A 337 2.81 -4.60 2.89
N ILE A 338 3.00 -5.82 2.42
CA ILE A 338 3.48 -6.18 1.07
C ILE A 338 2.53 -7.23 0.51
N GLY A 339 2.10 -7.06 -0.73
CA GLY A 339 1.42 -8.07 -1.53
C GLY A 339 2.22 -8.38 -2.78
N GLY A 340 2.28 -9.64 -3.20
CA GLY A 340 3.05 -10.04 -4.37
C GLY A 340 2.63 -11.38 -4.95
N SER A 341 3.26 -11.77 -6.05
CA SER A 341 3.02 -13.08 -6.67
C SER A 341 4.12 -13.47 -7.64
N GLN A 342 4.21 -14.75 -7.93
CA GLN A 342 4.78 -15.20 -9.20
C GLN A 342 3.79 -14.91 -10.33
N ARG A 343 4.29 -14.50 -11.50
CA ARG A 343 3.46 -14.08 -12.63
C ARG A 343 3.11 -15.27 -13.53
N GLU A 344 1.92 -15.25 -14.12
CA GLU A 344 1.49 -16.31 -15.04
C GLU A 344 2.26 -16.20 -16.36
N GLU A 345 3.11 -17.17 -16.65
CA GLU A 345 3.90 -17.26 -17.86
C GLU A 345 3.23 -18.04 -18.99
N ARG A 346 2.17 -18.83 -18.68
CA ARG A 346 1.43 -19.64 -19.67
C ARG A 346 0.35 -18.81 -20.31
N LEU A 347 0.49 -18.56 -21.62
CA LEU A 347 -0.41 -17.65 -22.36
C LEU A 347 -1.87 -18.07 -22.31
N ASP A 348 -2.16 -19.34 -22.52
CA ASP A 348 -3.51 -19.89 -22.53
C ASP A 348 -4.20 -19.74 -21.16
N VAL A 349 -3.46 -19.97 -20.08
CA VAL A 349 -3.96 -19.79 -18.71
C VAL A 349 -4.21 -18.31 -18.42
N LEU A 350 -3.26 -17.44 -18.81
CA LEU A 350 -3.40 -15.98 -18.62
C LEU A 350 -4.65 -15.45 -19.36
N GLU A 351 -4.82 -15.79 -20.63
CA GLU A 351 -5.99 -15.36 -21.41
C GLU A 351 -7.30 -15.88 -20.82
N GLN A 352 -7.31 -17.12 -20.29
CA GLN A 352 -8.48 -17.65 -19.61
C GLN A 352 -8.77 -16.90 -18.30
N ARG A 353 -7.76 -16.59 -17.51
CA ARG A 353 -7.91 -15.82 -16.27
C ARG A 353 -8.45 -14.40 -16.49
N ILE A 354 -8.03 -13.74 -17.58
CA ILE A 354 -8.57 -12.43 -17.99
C ILE A 354 -10.08 -12.55 -18.25
N ARG A 355 -10.50 -13.59 -19.00
CA ARG A 355 -11.94 -13.84 -19.28
C ARG A 355 -12.73 -14.19 -18.02
N ASP A 356 -12.15 -15.01 -17.13
CA ASP A 356 -12.79 -15.42 -15.87
C ASP A 356 -13.09 -14.22 -14.94
N GLN A 357 -12.39 -13.11 -15.13
CA GLN A 357 -12.61 -11.86 -14.41
C GLN A 357 -13.42 -10.82 -15.20
N ASP A 358 -14.19 -11.27 -16.21
CA ASP A 358 -15.04 -10.44 -17.08
C ASP A 358 -14.27 -9.30 -17.77
N GLN A 359 -12.95 -9.50 -18.02
CA GLN A 359 -12.13 -8.52 -18.73
C GLN A 359 -11.90 -8.93 -20.19
N ASP A 360 -11.70 -7.93 -21.06
CA ASP A 360 -11.46 -8.16 -22.47
C ASP A 360 -9.98 -8.42 -22.74
N PRO A 361 -9.56 -9.61 -23.22
CA PRO A 361 -8.18 -9.91 -23.55
C PRO A 361 -7.53 -8.96 -24.58
N GLU A 362 -8.34 -8.34 -25.47
CA GLU A 362 -7.84 -7.38 -26.45
C GLU A 362 -7.23 -6.13 -25.78
N MET A 363 -7.75 -5.70 -24.63
CA MET A 363 -7.21 -4.60 -23.87
C MET A 363 -5.83 -4.91 -23.28
N TYR A 364 -5.53 -6.19 -23.08
CA TYR A 364 -4.28 -6.70 -22.54
C TYR A 364 -3.43 -7.42 -23.61
N SER A 365 -3.74 -7.25 -24.90
CA SER A 365 -3.02 -7.91 -26.00
C SER A 365 -1.51 -7.67 -25.93
N TRP A 366 -1.09 -6.42 -25.64
CA TRP A 366 0.30 -6.04 -25.44
C TRP A 366 0.98 -6.77 -24.25
N TYR A 367 0.25 -7.05 -23.20
CA TYR A 367 0.74 -7.81 -22.04
C TYR A 367 0.80 -9.32 -22.33
N CYS A 368 -0.18 -9.85 -23.06
CA CYS A 368 -0.15 -11.21 -23.57
C CYS A 368 1.00 -11.43 -24.56
N ASP A 369 1.40 -10.41 -25.32
CA ASP A 369 2.52 -10.48 -26.26
C ASP A 369 3.86 -10.79 -25.57
N LEU A 370 4.04 -10.43 -24.33
CA LEU A 370 5.19 -10.87 -23.54
C LEU A 370 5.29 -12.41 -23.47
N ARG A 371 4.17 -13.12 -23.53
CA ARG A 371 4.12 -14.59 -23.50
C ARG A 371 4.20 -15.18 -24.90
N ARG A 372 3.70 -14.48 -25.94
CA ARG A 372 3.73 -14.94 -27.33
C ARG A 372 5.12 -14.88 -27.94
N TYR A 373 5.87 -13.82 -27.64
CA TYR A 373 7.16 -13.54 -28.28
C TYR A 373 8.37 -13.90 -27.43
N GLY A 374 8.18 -14.47 -26.30
CA GLY A 374 9.20 -14.95 -25.39
C GLY A 374 9.07 -14.34 -24.01
N THR A 375 8.98 -15.20 -23.02
CA THR A 375 8.90 -14.81 -21.61
C THR A 375 9.86 -15.64 -20.77
N VAL A 376 10.05 -15.23 -19.53
CA VAL A 376 10.76 -15.99 -18.51
C VAL A 376 9.85 -16.11 -17.29
N PRO A 377 9.99 -17.14 -16.45
CA PRO A 377 9.40 -17.10 -15.11
C PRO A 377 9.86 -15.83 -14.40
N HIS A 378 8.94 -15.10 -13.82
CA HIS A 378 9.25 -13.88 -13.07
C HIS A 378 8.24 -13.68 -11.95
N SER A 379 8.62 -12.89 -10.98
CA SER A 379 7.82 -12.61 -9.79
C SER A 379 8.11 -11.22 -9.28
N GLY A 380 7.19 -10.67 -8.49
CA GLY A 380 7.35 -9.34 -7.94
C GLY A 380 6.34 -9.05 -6.85
N PHE A 381 6.52 -7.92 -6.19
CA PHE A 381 5.62 -7.48 -5.14
C PHE A 381 5.31 -5.99 -5.24
N GLY A 382 4.23 -5.56 -4.58
CA GLY A 382 3.88 -4.18 -4.36
C GLY A 382 3.96 -3.81 -2.89
N LEU A 383 4.55 -2.67 -2.57
CA LEU A 383 4.52 -2.07 -1.24
C LEU A 383 4.09 -0.62 -1.36
N GLY A 384 2.97 -0.28 -0.69
CA GLY A 384 2.55 1.11 -0.54
C GLY A 384 3.56 1.87 0.31
N PHE A 385 4.22 2.87 -0.25
CA PHE A 385 5.27 3.61 0.43
C PHE A 385 4.77 4.32 1.69
N GLU A 386 3.56 4.85 1.65
CA GLU A 386 2.92 5.46 2.81
C GLU A 386 2.70 4.45 3.94
N ARG A 387 2.39 3.17 3.62
CA ARG A 387 2.26 2.11 4.64
C ARG A 387 3.60 1.80 5.29
N LEU A 388 4.71 1.80 4.53
CA LEU A 388 6.05 1.66 5.09
C LEU A 388 6.38 2.81 6.05
N VAL A 389 6.14 4.06 5.63
CA VAL A 389 6.38 5.24 6.48
C VAL A 389 5.48 5.23 7.72
N GLN A 390 4.21 4.85 7.55
CA GLN A 390 3.25 4.67 8.64
C GLN A 390 3.75 3.63 9.65
N TYR A 391 4.24 2.50 9.15
CA TYR A 391 4.77 1.42 9.96
C TYR A 391 5.99 1.86 10.77
N VAL A 392 6.97 2.50 10.12
CA VAL A 392 8.21 2.95 10.79
C VAL A 392 7.95 4.08 11.79
N SER A 393 7.03 4.98 11.49
CA SER A 393 6.75 6.16 12.33
C SER A 393 5.75 5.92 13.46
N GLY A 394 4.94 4.85 13.39
CA GLY A 394 3.86 4.57 14.33
C GLY A 394 2.64 5.50 14.18
N MET A 395 2.50 6.20 13.05
CA MET A 395 1.33 7.06 12.79
C MET A 395 0.09 6.20 12.50
N GLU A 396 -1.04 6.48 13.18
CA GLU A 396 -2.28 5.72 13.00
C GLU A 396 -3.03 6.07 11.70
N ASN A 397 -2.82 7.28 11.17
CA ASN A 397 -3.53 7.73 9.97
C ASN A 397 -2.55 7.99 8.82
N ILE A 398 -2.78 7.32 7.70
CA ILE A 398 -1.94 7.41 6.50
C ILE A 398 -1.85 8.83 5.93
N ARG A 399 -2.84 9.70 6.19
CA ARG A 399 -2.85 11.12 5.78
C ARG A 399 -1.74 11.94 6.48
N ASP A 400 -1.16 11.41 7.54
CA ASP A 400 -0.12 12.10 8.33
C ASP A 400 1.31 11.70 7.91
N VAL A 401 1.46 10.77 6.95
CA VAL A 401 2.77 10.32 6.46
C VAL A 401 3.10 10.76 5.03
N ILE A 402 2.20 11.46 4.39
CA ILE A 402 2.39 12.10 3.09
C ILE A 402 2.27 13.63 3.22
N PRO A 403 3.09 14.45 2.52
CA PRO A 403 3.07 15.91 2.69
C PRO A 403 1.70 16.56 2.44
N PHE A 404 1.06 16.23 1.33
CA PHE A 404 -0.23 16.77 0.89
C PHE A 404 -1.18 15.62 0.52
N PRO A 405 -1.87 15.00 1.50
CA PRO A 405 -2.76 13.87 1.24
C PRO A 405 -3.93 14.25 0.33
N ARG A 406 -4.28 13.34 -0.58
CA ARG A 406 -5.49 13.41 -1.40
C ARG A 406 -6.45 12.32 -0.97
N PHE A 407 -7.71 12.70 -0.72
CA PHE A 407 -8.78 11.82 -0.26
C PHE A 407 -10.14 12.44 -0.62
N PRO A 408 -11.27 11.71 -0.56
CA PRO A 408 -12.58 12.29 -0.88
C PRO A 408 -12.84 13.57 -0.10
N GLY A 409 -13.13 14.68 -0.82
CA GLY A 409 -13.39 16.00 -0.24
C GLY A 409 -12.16 16.84 0.14
N SER A 410 -10.93 16.42 -0.23
CA SER A 410 -9.69 17.19 0.01
C SER A 410 -9.44 18.24 -1.06
#